data_f92ed069134180475df3e6958e3f2b2a
#
_entry.id   f92ed069134180475df3e6958e3f2b2a
#
_cell.length_a   1.000
_cell.length_b   1.000
_cell.length_c   1.000
_cell.angle_alpha   90.00
_cell.angle_beta   90.00
_cell.angle_gamma   90.00
#
_symmetry.space_group_name_H-M   'P 1'
#
loop_
_entity.id
_entity.type
_entity.pdbx_description
1 polymer ?
#
loop_
_entity_poly.entity_id
_entity_poly.type
_entity_poly.pdbx_seq_one_letter_code
_entity_poly.pdbx_strand_id
1 'polypeptide(L)'
;MTNLDLGKMFGDSNQEMQKAAALKVYLVKLEDIFPSKENPYEVEEESVQRLAENIEQYGLFQALTAQKEGSEIRLISGERRYTALKYLADSGKAYTYNGEDITGYAPVSYVKQATGDAKTMMMISANAHRDMQAGEKNHIIETTMNSLEKQVLSGKFSWEGKRKATVLAAITGIKEHYIKDYLAKKNKEIKFSTDDENVGGETPPEENADEIKAMESILKGIATLNKKLKNYDELDFNLLDIKKINTGIIESKLLMNSIEKLSDELQRLSSNK
;
A
#
# COMPACT_ATOMS: atom_id res chain seq x y z
N MET A 1 -12.07 -24.29 3.36
CA MET A 1 -11.84 -22.83 3.45
C MET A 1 -10.58 -22.62 4.28
N THR A 2 -9.47 -22.32 3.64
CA THR A 2 -8.22 -22.00 4.35
C THR A 2 -8.39 -20.64 5.00
N ASN A 3 -8.52 -20.61 6.31
CA ASN A 3 -8.45 -19.36 7.08
C ASN A 3 -7.12 -18.68 6.75
N LEU A 4 -7.21 -17.51 6.10
CA LEU A 4 -6.06 -16.66 5.90
C LEU A 4 -5.70 -16.09 7.27
N ASP A 5 -4.60 -16.56 7.84
CA ASP A 5 -4.10 -16.05 9.12
C ASP A 5 -3.39 -14.72 8.89
N LEU A 6 -4.19 -13.64 8.91
CA LEU A 6 -3.68 -12.28 8.79
C LEU A 6 -2.68 -11.93 9.90
N GLY A 7 -2.79 -12.58 11.08
CA GLY A 7 -1.83 -12.42 12.17
C GLY A 7 -0.42 -12.86 11.77
N LYS A 8 -0.29 -13.97 11.03
CA LYS A 8 1.02 -14.42 10.51
C LYS A 8 1.56 -13.54 9.39
N MET A 9 0.68 -12.87 8.63
CA MET A 9 1.09 -11.92 7.59
C MET A 9 1.71 -10.63 8.15
N PHE A 10 1.23 -10.18 9.31
CA PHE A 10 1.66 -8.93 9.94
C PHE A 10 2.56 -9.16 11.17
N GLY A 11 2.92 -10.42 11.46
CA GLY A 11 3.62 -10.86 12.66
C GLY A 11 2.72 -10.93 13.89
N ASP A 12 3.18 -11.59 14.96
CA ASP A 12 2.45 -11.77 16.24
C ASP A 12 2.05 -10.46 16.93
N SER A 13 2.59 -9.34 16.43
CA SER A 13 2.26 -7.99 16.89
C SER A 13 0.77 -7.64 16.76
N ASN A 14 -0.02 -8.32 15.90
CA ASN A 14 -1.43 -7.96 15.68
C ASN A 14 -2.37 -8.41 16.82
N GLN A 15 -2.11 -9.55 17.46
CA GLN A 15 -2.93 -9.99 18.58
C GLN A 15 -2.64 -9.20 19.88
N GLU A 16 -1.38 -8.89 20.12
CA GLU A 16 -0.99 -8.01 21.23
C GLU A 16 -1.45 -6.57 21.00
N MET A 17 -1.41 -6.08 19.75
CA MET A 17 -1.90 -4.75 19.38
C MET A 17 -3.41 -4.62 19.56
N GLN A 18 -4.21 -5.61 19.18
CA GLN A 18 -5.65 -5.58 19.40
C GLN A 18 -6.01 -5.62 20.89
N LYS A 19 -5.29 -6.39 21.72
CA LYS A 19 -5.47 -6.41 23.17
C LYS A 19 -5.04 -5.11 23.84
N ALA A 20 -3.95 -4.50 23.42
CA ALA A 20 -3.44 -3.26 23.99
C ALA A 20 -4.24 -2.02 23.53
N ALA A 21 -4.69 -1.97 22.28
CA ALA A 21 -5.48 -0.86 21.74
C ALA A 21 -6.92 -0.82 22.29
N ALA A 22 -7.50 -2.00 22.61
CA ALA A 22 -8.85 -2.09 23.18
C ALA A 22 -8.93 -1.64 24.64
N LEU A 23 -7.79 -1.44 25.34
CA LEU A 23 -7.77 -1.28 26.79
C LEU A 23 -7.50 0.14 27.30
N LYS A 24 -6.99 1.06 26.49
CA LYS A 24 -6.71 2.44 26.92
C LYS A 24 -7.00 3.48 25.84
N VAL A 25 -7.90 4.38 26.17
CA VAL A 25 -8.20 5.59 25.39
C VAL A 25 -7.64 6.79 26.17
N TYR A 26 -6.95 7.67 25.48
CA TYR A 26 -6.36 8.88 26.02
C TYR A 26 -7.02 10.10 25.39
N LEU A 27 -7.31 11.13 26.17
CA LEU A 27 -7.71 12.42 25.65
C LEU A 27 -6.46 13.18 25.18
N VAL A 28 -6.46 13.56 23.91
CA VAL A 28 -5.35 14.26 23.24
C VAL A 28 -5.89 15.54 22.65
N LYS A 29 -5.18 16.64 22.81
CA LYS A 29 -5.55 17.90 22.17
C LYS A 29 -5.59 17.77 20.64
N LEU A 30 -6.57 18.35 19.99
CA LEU A 30 -6.70 18.31 18.53
C LEU A 30 -5.47 18.91 17.81
N GLU A 31 -4.83 19.90 18.41
CA GLU A 31 -3.62 20.55 17.87
C GLU A 31 -2.39 19.63 17.82
N ASP A 32 -2.34 18.58 18.67
CA ASP A 32 -1.24 17.62 18.74
C ASP A 32 -1.44 16.42 17.80
N ILE A 33 -2.60 16.34 17.13
CA ILE A 33 -2.96 15.23 16.24
C ILE A 33 -2.77 15.67 14.79
N PHE A 34 -2.09 14.84 14.02
CA PHE A 34 -1.81 15.08 12.61
C PHE A 34 -2.34 13.93 11.73
N PRO A 35 -2.99 14.26 10.59
CA PRO A 35 -3.31 13.26 9.57
C PRO A 35 -2.07 12.53 9.07
N SER A 36 -2.23 11.29 8.62
CA SER A 36 -1.13 10.56 7.99
C SER A 36 -0.92 11.05 6.55
N LYS A 37 0.34 11.29 6.19
CA LYS A 37 0.71 11.67 4.82
C LYS A 37 0.51 10.50 3.84
N GLU A 38 0.55 9.29 4.34
CA GLU A 38 0.39 8.05 3.57
C GLU A 38 -1.06 7.55 3.53
N ASN A 39 -2.03 8.38 3.96
CA ASN A 39 -3.44 7.98 3.91
C ASN A 39 -3.91 7.83 2.45
N PRO A 40 -4.29 6.61 2.00
CA PRO A 40 -4.71 6.38 0.62
C PRO A 40 -6.18 6.76 0.37
N TYR A 41 -6.88 7.29 1.37
CA TYR A 41 -8.31 7.61 1.32
C TYR A 41 -8.56 9.10 1.23
N GLU A 42 -9.52 9.47 0.39
CA GLU A 42 -10.01 10.84 0.32
C GLU A 42 -11.05 11.12 1.42
N VAL A 43 -11.07 12.35 1.90
CA VAL A 43 -12.02 12.83 2.90
C VAL A 43 -12.95 13.86 2.24
N GLU A 44 -14.17 13.42 1.94
CA GLU A 44 -15.21 14.28 1.35
C GLU A 44 -15.77 15.26 2.38
N GLU A 45 -15.78 16.54 2.04
CA GLU A 45 -16.22 17.62 2.94
C GLU A 45 -17.67 17.47 3.40
N GLU A 46 -18.61 17.17 2.50
CA GLU A 46 -20.03 16.95 2.83
C GLU A 46 -20.22 15.81 3.84
N SER A 47 -19.43 14.75 3.69
CA SER A 47 -19.41 13.60 4.58
C SER A 47 -18.89 13.96 5.98
N VAL A 48 -17.93 14.89 6.06
CA VAL A 48 -17.41 15.43 7.32
C VAL A 48 -18.45 16.30 8.03
N GLN A 49 -19.12 17.18 7.30
CA GLN A 49 -20.15 18.06 7.87
C GLN A 49 -21.30 17.26 8.47
N ARG A 50 -21.85 16.27 7.74
CA ARG A 50 -22.89 15.36 8.27
C ARG A 50 -22.41 14.60 9.52
N LEU A 51 -21.14 14.20 9.55
CA LEU A 51 -20.59 13.53 10.72
C LEU A 51 -20.43 14.51 11.90
N ALA A 52 -20.03 15.75 11.65
CA ALA A 52 -19.94 16.79 12.67
C ALA A 52 -21.30 17.07 13.32
N GLU A 53 -22.37 17.22 12.52
CA GLU A 53 -23.73 17.38 13.02
C GLU A 53 -24.16 16.19 13.90
N ASN A 54 -23.86 14.97 13.49
CA ASN A 54 -24.15 13.78 14.30
C ASN A 54 -23.35 13.76 15.61
N ILE A 55 -22.07 14.15 15.58
CA ILE A 55 -21.24 14.22 16.79
C ILE A 55 -21.72 15.33 17.74
N GLU A 56 -22.13 16.47 17.22
CA GLU A 56 -22.72 17.57 18.01
C GLU A 56 -23.99 17.09 18.73
N GLN A 57 -24.84 16.34 18.04
CA GLN A 57 -26.12 15.90 18.57
C GLN A 57 -26.02 14.71 19.53
N TYR A 58 -25.20 13.71 19.19
CA TYR A 58 -25.18 12.40 19.87
C TYR A 58 -23.84 12.08 20.57
N GLY A 59 -22.84 12.92 20.39
CA GLY A 59 -21.47 12.65 20.85
C GLY A 59 -20.69 11.75 19.92
N LEU A 60 -19.42 11.62 20.20
CA LEU A 60 -18.50 10.71 19.49
C LEU A 60 -18.59 9.31 20.10
N PHE A 61 -18.82 8.27 19.26
CA PHE A 61 -18.95 6.88 19.73
C PHE A 61 -17.63 6.07 19.65
N GLN A 62 -16.69 6.48 18.80
CA GLN A 62 -15.48 5.71 18.57
C GLN A 62 -14.23 6.59 18.68
N ALA A 63 -13.26 6.14 19.47
CA ALA A 63 -11.97 6.76 19.54
C ALA A 63 -11.22 6.74 18.19
N LEU A 64 -10.32 7.68 18.01
CA LEU A 64 -9.36 7.69 16.92
C LEU A 64 -8.30 6.64 17.15
N THR A 65 -7.66 6.16 16.08
CA THR A 65 -6.50 5.27 16.20
C THR A 65 -5.27 6.00 15.68
N ALA A 66 -4.22 6.08 16.50
CA ALA A 66 -3.00 6.80 16.17
C ALA A 66 -1.75 6.07 16.64
N GLN A 67 -0.61 6.48 16.12
CA GLN A 67 0.72 6.09 16.61
C GLN A 67 1.54 7.32 16.96
N LYS A 68 2.55 7.15 17.82
CA LYS A 68 3.53 8.19 18.12
C LYS A 68 4.66 8.15 17.09
N GLU A 69 4.95 9.29 16.46
CA GLU A 69 6.09 9.48 15.56
C GLU A 69 6.96 10.61 16.12
N GLY A 70 7.94 10.25 16.95
CA GLY A 70 8.69 11.25 17.74
C GLY A 70 7.77 11.98 18.72
N SER A 71 7.66 13.30 18.60
CA SER A 71 6.74 14.14 19.39
C SER A 71 5.33 14.24 18.79
N GLU A 72 5.13 13.83 17.54
CA GLU A 72 3.85 13.96 16.84
C GLU A 72 2.96 12.72 17.05
N ILE A 73 1.66 12.96 17.07
CA ILE A 73 0.63 11.90 17.12
C ILE A 73 0.01 11.81 15.73
N ARG A 74 0.35 10.75 14.99
CA ARG A 74 -0.10 10.52 13.61
C ARG A 74 -1.26 9.54 13.56
N LEU A 75 -2.33 9.94 12.85
CA LEU A 75 -3.51 9.10 12.66
C LEU A 75 -3.19 7.87 11.81
N ILE A 76 -3.74 6.74 12.22
CA ILE A 76 -3.82 5.50 11.45
C ILE A 76 -5.25 5.30 10.93
N SER A 77 -6.26 5.65 11.76
CA SER A 77 -7.67 5.60 11.37
C SER A 77 -8.48 6.67 12.11
N GLY A 78 -9.57 7.11 11.47
CA GLY A 78 -10.48 8.08 12.05
C GLY A 78 -10.25 9.52 11.57
N GLU A 79 -9.61 9.74 10.44
CA GLU A 79 -9.34 11.07 9.89
C GLU A 79 -10.64 11.89 9.68
N ARG A 80 -11.71 11.28 9.14
CA ARG A 80 -13.01 11.94 9.04
C ARG A 80 -13.55 12.39 10.40
N ARG A 81 -13.39 11.57 11.44
CA ARG A 81 -13.78 11.93 12.82
C ARG A 81 -12.95 13.08 13.35
N TYR A 82 -11.64 13.01 13.16
CA TYR A 82 -10.72 14.09 13.53
C TYR A 82 -11.10 15.41 12.85
N THR A 83 -11.34 15.39 11.54
CA THR A 83 -11.73 16.59 10.78
C THR A 83 -13.07 17.14 11.25
N ALA A 84 -14.04 16.27 11.58
CA ALA A 84 -15.32 16.68 12.14
C ALA A 84 -15.19 17.31 13.53
N LEU A 85 -14.37 16.73 14.42
CA LEU A 85 -14.09 17.31 15.74
C LEU A 85 -13.39 18.67 15.64
N LYS A 86 -12.44 18.80 14.70
CA LYS A 86 -11.76 20.06 14.44
C LYS A 86 -12.75 21.12 13.92
N TYR A 87 -13.61 20.76 12.98
CA TYR A 87 -14.67 21.66 12.48
C TYR A 87 -15.58 22.15 13.61
N LEU A 88 -16.00 21.27 14.53
CA LEU A 88 -16.84 21.65 15.68
C LEU A 88 -16.07 22.58 16.64
N ALA A 89 -14.85 22.24 17.00
CA ALA A 89 -14.03 23.07 17.89
C ALA A 89 -13.76 24.46 17.30
N ASP A 90 -13.41 24.55 16.01
CA ASP A 90 -13.18 25.82 15.29
C ASP A 90 -14.45 26.66 15.19
N SER A 91 -15.63 26.01 15.17
CA SER A 91 -16.96 26.65 15.19
C SER A 91 -17.46 27.00 16.60
N GLY A 92 -16.69 26.73 17.64
CA GLY A 92 -17.07 26.96 19.05
C GLY A 92 -18.21 26.06 19.55
N LYS A 93 -18.44 24.91 18.90
CA LYS A 93 -19.47 23.94 19.24
C LYS A 93 -18.92 22.86 20.18
N ALA A 94 -19.68 22.57 21.24
CA ALA A 94 -19.32 21.53 22.20
C ALA A 94 -19.63 20.13 21.63
N TYR A 95 -18.86 19.14 22.07
CA TYR A 95 -19.08 17.74 21.75
C TYR A 95 -18.60 16.81 22.87
N THR A 96 -19.20 15.63 22.93
CA THR A 96 -18.99 14.70 24.03
C THR A 96 -18.42 13.35 23.58
N TYR A 97 -17.77 12.65 24.48
CA TYR A 97 -17.42 11.24 24.36
C TYR A 97 -17.77 10.50 25.66
N ASN A 98 -18.55 9.42 25.55
CA ASN A 98 -19.10 8.70 26.71
C ASN A 98 -19.87 9.61 27.71
N GLY A 99 -20.50 10.67 27.19
CA GLY A 99 -21.30 11.63 27.96
C GLY A 99 -20.47 12.72 28.66
N GLU A 100 -19.16 12.73 28.54
CA GLU A 100 -18.28 13.78 29.06
C GLU A 100 -17.92 14.79 27.95
N ASP A 101 -17.89 16.07 28.31
CA ASP A 101 -17.44 17.13 27.39
C ASP A 101 -15.93 16.99 27.14
N ILE A 102 -15.58 16.85 25.87
CA ILE A 102 -14.20 16.74 25.41
C ILE A 102 -13.84 17.83 24.37
N THR A 103 -14.54 18.95 24.38
CA THR A 103 -14.33 20.04 23.41
C THR A 103 -12.86 20.46 23.35
N GLY A 104 -12.27 20.48 22.14
CA GLY A 104 -10.85 20.74 21.92
C GLY A 104 -9.93 19.52 22.04
N TYR A 105 -10.48 18.37 22.41
CA TYR A 105 -9.75 17.11 22.54
C TYR A 105 -10.35 16.01 21.68
N ALA A 106 -9.59 14.96 21.43
CA ALA A 106 -10.08 13.73 20.82
C ALA A 106 -9.67 12.50 21.66
N PRO A 107 -10.55 11.49 21.79
CA PRO A 107 -10.19 10.22 22.40
C PRO A 107 -9.34 9.42 21.39
N VAL A 108 -8.15 8.99 21.80
CA VAL A 108 -7.16 8.30 20.98
C VAL A 108 -6.75 6.98 21.58
N SER A 109 -6.84 5.92 20.82
CA SER A 109 -6.21 4.62 21.08
C SER A 109 -4.88 4.54 20.35
N TYR A 110 -3.81 4.21 21.06
CA TYR A 110 -2.49 4.07 20.44
C TYR A 110 -2.24 2.65 19.96
N VAL A 111 -1.69 2.54 18.76
CA VAL A 111 -1.18 1.29 18.20
C VAL A 111 0.35 1.29 18.18
N LYS A 112 0.93 0.09 18.04
CA LYS A 112 2.38 -0.06 17.90
C LYS A 112 2.85 0.69 16.67
N GLN A 113 3.98 1.35 16.79
CA GLN A 113 4.57 2.11 15.69
C GLN A 113 4.87 1.20 14.49
N ALA A 114 4.37 1.61 13.32
CA ALA A 114 4.65 1.01 12.03
C ALA A 114 5.14 2.10 11.07
N THR A 115 5.99 1.74 10.11
CA THR A 115 6.55 2.66 9.11
C THR A 115 6.43 2.08 7.72
N GLY A 116 6.43 2.96 6.70
CA GLY A 116 6.39 2.56 5.28
C GLY A 116 5.20 1.66 4.95
N ASP A 117 5.45 0.61 4.17
CA ASP A 117 4.39 -0.30 3.68
C ASP A 117 3.57 -0.95 4.82
N ALA A 118 4.18 -1.24 5.96
CA ALA A 118 3.46 -1.80 7.11
C ALA A 118 2.42 -0.82 7.67
N LYS A 119 2.74 0.47 7.73
CA LYS A 119 1.81 1.53 8.14
C LYS A 119 0.66 1.67 7.13
N THR A 120 0.96 1.72 5.83
CA THR A 120 -0.05 1.79 4.77
C THR A 120 -1.00 0.59 4.83
N MET A 121 -0.48 -0.62 4.99
CA MET A 121 -1.29 -1.84 5.12
C MET A 121 -2.17 -1.81 6.38
N MET A 122 -1.68 -1.29 7.50
CA MET A 122 -2.46 -1.10 8.72
C MET A 122 -3.62 -0.12 8.49
N MET A 123 -3.39 0.98 7.78
CA MET A 123 -4.43 1.97 7.43
C MET A 123 -5.48 1.36 6.50
N ILE A 124 -5.08 0.60 5.50
CA ILE A 124 -6.00 -0.11 4.59
C ILE A 124 -6.85 -1.11 5.36
N SER A 125 -6.23 -1.95 6.19
CA SER A 125 -6.94 -2.95 7.01
C SER A 125 -7.91 -2.32 8.01
N ALA A 126 -7.54 -1.20 8.63
CA ALA A 126 -8.40 -0.47 9.56
C ALA A 126 -9.64 0.15 8.89
N ASN A 127 -9.61 0.34 7.57
CA ASN A 127 -10.71 0.91 6.77
C ASN A 127 -11.37 -0.13 5.84
N ALA A 128 -11.14 -1.42 6.05
CA ALA A 128 -11.61 -2.51 5.19
C ALA A 128 -13.15 -2.59 5.03
N HIS A 129 -13.91 -1.98 5.93
CA HIS A 129 -15.38 -1.97 5.88
C HIS A 129 -15.97 -0.63 5.41
N ARG A 130 -15.12 0.29 4.96
CA ARG A 130 -15.57 1.57 4.43
C ARG A 130 -16.17 1.40 3.02
N ASP A 131 -17.28 2.09 2.77
CA ASP A 131 -17.76 2.24 1.40
C ASP A 131 -16.79 3.12 0.60
N MET A 132 -16.43 2.64 -0.58
CA MET A 132 -15.44 3.26 -1.47
C MET A 132 -16.01 3.40 -2.88
N GLN A 133 -15.66 4.48 -3.57
CA GLN A 133 -15.92 4.67 -4.99
C GLN A 133 -15.03 3.73 -5.84
N ALA A 134 -15.39 3.52 -7.10
CA ALA A 134 -14.67 2.59 -7.98
C ALA A 134 -13.19 2.97 -8.14
N GLY A 135 -12.88 4.26 -8.35
CA GLY A 135 -11.50 4.75 -8.46
C GLY A 135 -10.69 4.51 -7.19
N GLU A 136 -11.28 4.79 -6.02
CA GLU A 136 -10.66 4.55 -4.73
C GLU A 136 -10.40 3.06 -4.50
N LYS A 137 -11.36 2.17 -4.85
CA LYS A 137 -11.16 0.72 -4.79
C LYS A 137 -9.97 0.26 -5.63
N ASN A 138 -9.85 0.77 -6.85
CA ASN A 138 -8.75 0.41 -7.75
C ASN A 138 -7.41 0.85 -7.16
N HIS A 139 -7.32 2.08 -6.65
CA HIS A 139 -6.11 2.60 -6.00
C HIS A 139 -5.71 1.76 -4.77
N ILE A 140 -6.67 1.38 -3.93
CA ILE A 140 -6.43 0.53 -2.75
C ILE A 140 -5.95 -0.87 -3.16
N ILE A 141 -6.53 -1.47 -4.21
CA ILE A 141 -6.07 -2.76 -4.73
C ILE A 141 -4.62 -2.66 -5.20
N GLU A 142 -4.26 -1.62 -5.96
CA GLU A 142 -2.90 -1.42 -6.45
C GLU A 142 -1.89 -1.17 -5.32
N THR A 143 -2.21 -0.28 -4.40
CA THR A 143 -1.37 0.01 -3.24
C THR A 143 -1.11 -1.25 -2.42
N THR A 144 -2.16 -2.07 -2.19
CA THR A 144 -2.04 -3.33 -1.47
C THR A 144 -1.18 -4.35 -2.23
N MET A 145 -1.38 -4.47 -3.55
CA MET A 145 -0.58 -5.33 -4.41
C MET A 145 0.90 -4.96 -4.35
N ASN A 146 1.22 -3.68 -4.56
CA ASN A 146 2.59 -3.19 -4.54
C ASN A 146 3.28 -3.45 -3.19
N SER A 147 2.56 -3.22 -2.08
CA SER A 147 3.08 -3.52 -0.73
C SER A 147 3.35 -5.02 -0.53
N LEU A 148 2.45 -5.89 -1.02
CA LEU A 148 2.64 -7.35 -0.93
C LEU A 148 3.79 -7.82 -1.83
N GLU A 149 3.95 -7.26 -3.02
CA GLU A 149 5.07 -7.60 -3.91
C GLU A 149 6.42 -7.22 -3.31
N LYS A 150 6.54 -6.06 -2.64
CA LYS A 150 7.74 -5.71 -1.87
C LYS A 150 7.99 -6.70 -0.71
N GLN A 151 6.93 -7.18 -0.06
CA GLN A 151 7.07 -8.20 0.99
C GLN A 151 7.50 -9.55 0.42
N VAL A 152 7.06 -9.92 -0.78
CA VAL A 152 7.56 -11.12 -1.50
C VAL A 152 9.05 -10.98 -1.79
N LEU A 153 9.49 -9.82 -2.30
CA LEU A 153 10.91 -9.56 -2.58
C LEU A 153 11.79 -9.62 -1.32
N SER A 154 11.23 -9.24 -0.16
CA SER A 154 11.93 -9.31 1.13
C SER A 154 11.75 -10.64 1.88
N GLY A 155 11.14 -11.65 1.27
CA GLY A 155 10.91 -12.97 1.87
C GLY A 155 9.88 -12.98 3.02
N LYS A 156 9.19 -11.86 3.28
CA LYS A 156 8.19 -11.76 4.36
C LYS A 156 6.82 -12.30 3.99
N PHE A 157 6.54 -12.47 2.70
CA PHE A 157 5.27 -12.98 2.18
C PHE A 157 5.51 -13.86 0.95
N SER A 158 4.65 -14.89 0.75
CA SER A 158 4.66 -15.73 -0.45
C SER A 158 3.25 -15.87 -1.01
N TRP A 159 3.12 -15.85 -2.32
CA TRP A 159 1.89 -16.15 -3.05
C TRP A 159 1.60 -17.65 -3.19
N GLU A 160 2.53 -18.53 -2.80
CA GLU A 160 2.39 -19.96 -2.94
C GLU A 160 1.12 -20.48 -2.26
N GLY A 161 0.32 -21.25 -2.96
CA GLY A 161 -0.97 -21.77 -2.47
C GLY A 161 -2.06 -20.71 -2.24
N LYS A 162 -1.83 -19.43 -2.54
CA LYS A 162 -2.76 -18.33 -2.29
C LYS A 162 -3.32 -17.75 -3.58
N ARG A 163 -4.63 -17.47 -3.60
CA ARG A 163 -5.27 -16.74 -4.70
C ARG A 163 -5.17 -15.23 -4.46
N LYS A 164 -4.59 -14.48 -5.39
CA LYS A 164 -4.40 -13.02 -5.27
C LYS A 164 -5.68 -12.29 -4.87
N ALA A 165 -6.79 -12.56 -5.54
CA ALA A 165 -8.06 -11.90 -5.24
C ALA A 165 -8.57 -12.17 -3.82
N THR A 166 -8.42 -13.39 -3.32
CA THR A 166 -8.84 -13.77 -1.96
C THR A 166 -7.99 -13.07 -0.90
N VAL A 167 -6.66 -13.00 -1.11
CA VAL A 167 -5.76 -12.29 -0.19
C VAL A 167 -6.08 -10.80 -0.16
N LEU A 168 -6.22 -10.18 -1.33
CA LEU A 168 -6.57 -8.76 -1.43
C LEU A 168 -7.92 -8.45 -0.79
N ALA A 169 -8.93 -9.30 -1.01
CA ALA A 169 -10.25 -9.13 -0.40
C ALA A 169 -10.19 -9.19 1.14
N ALA A 170 -9.39 -10.10 1.69
CA ALA A 170 -9.20 -10.23 3.13
C ALA A 170 -8.55 -9.00 3.76
N ILE A 171 -7.64 -8.34 3.05
CA ILE A 171 -6.91 -7.17 3.54
C ILE A 171 -7.73 -5.89 3.36
N THR A 172 -8.31 -5.70 2.17
CA THR A 172 -8.95 -4.44 1.76
C THR A 172 -10.43 -4.35 2.12
N GLY A 173 -11.08 -5.50 2.41
CA GLY A 173 -12.54 -5.60 2.56
C GLY A 173 -13.32 -5.44 1.25
N ILE A 174 -12.62 -5.22 0.13
CA ILE A 174 -13.25 -5.13 -1.19
C ILE A 174 -13.73 -6.53 -1.63
N LYS A 175 -14.95 -6.61 -2.17
CA LYS A 175 -15.54 -7.89 -2.59
C LYS A 175 -14.65 -8.61 -3.61
N GLU A 176 -14.42 -9.90 -3.39
CA GLU A 176 -13.50 -10.72 -4.19
C GLU A 176 -13.82 -10.72 -5.68
N HIS A 177 -15.11 -10.70 -6.07
CA HIS A 177 -15.52 -10.63 -7.47
C HIS A 177 -15.05 -9.33 -8.14
N TYR A 178 -15.18 -8.18 -7.45
CA TYR A 178 -14.69 -6.90 -7.96
C TYR A 178 -13.17 -6.93 -8.22
N ILE A 179 -12.42 -7.50 -7.28
CA ILE A 179 -10.97 -7.64 -7.42
C ILE A 179 -10.61 -8.57 -8.59
N LYS A 180 -11.34 -9.68 -8.76
CA LYS A 180 -11.15 -10.59 -9.92
C LYS A 180 -11.36 -9.87 -11.24
N ASP A 181 -12.44 -9.10 -11.35
CA ASP A 181 -12.79 -8.36 -12.57
C ASP A 181 -11.73 -7.29 -12.86
N TYR A 182 -11.31 -6.56 -11.82
CA TYR A 182 -10.24 -5.57 -11.93
C TYR A 182 -8.92 -6.19 -12.42
N LEU A 183 -8.46 -7.28 -11.79
CA LEU A 183 -7.23 -7.97 -12.16
C LEU A 183 -7.32 -8.58 -13.58
N ALA A 184 -8.48 -9.10 -13.96
CA ALA A 184 -8.71 -9.63 -15.30
C ALA A 184 -8.65 -8.52 -16.36
N LYS A 185 -9.24 -7.36 -16.08
CA LYS A 185 -9.19 -6.18 -16.97
C LYS A 185 -7.75 -5.67 -17.12
N LYS A 186 -7.03 -5.49 -16.01
CA LYS A 186 -5.62 -5.07 -16.01
C LYS A 186 -4.73 -6.05 -16.80
N ASN A 187 -4.93 -7.36 -16.63
CA ASN A 187 -4.19 -8.38 -17.38
C ASN A 187 -4.51 -8.37 -18.88
N LYS A 188 -5.74 -7.99 -19.28
CA LYS A 188 -6.10 -7.79 -20.68
C LYS A 188 -5.42 -6.54 -21.24
N GLU A 189 -5.45 -5.43 -20.52
CA GLU A 189 -4.78 -4.18 -20.91
C GLU A 189 -3.28 -4.40 -21.12
N ILE A 190 -2.62 -5.15 -20.24
CA ILE A 190 -1.21 -5.54 -20.38
C ILE A 190 -1.01 -6.45 -21.62
N LYS A 191 -1.93 -7.38 -21.89
CA LYS A 191 -1.86 -8.23 -23.09
C LYS A 191 -2.12 -7.45 -24.38
N PHE A 192 -3.10 -6.54 -24.39
CA PHE A 192 -3.35 -5.69 -25.55
C PHE A 192 -2.15 -4.77 -25.84
N SER A 193 -1.49 -4.22 -24.83
CA SER A 193 -0.25 -3.45 -25.02
C SER A 193 0.94 -4.30 -25.50
N THR A 194 0.84 -5.64 -25.41
CA THR A 194 1.86 -6.57 -25.94
C THR A 194 1.45 -7.24 -27.26
N ASP A 195 0.15 -7.27 -27.58
CA ASP A 195 -0.38 -7.91 -28.80
C ASP A 195 -0.72 -6.90 -29.92
N ASP A 196 -0.78 -5.59 -29.62
CA ASP A 196 -1.05 -4.54 -30.63
C ASP A 196 0.15 -4.22 -31.56
N GLU A 197 1.22 -5.00 -31.49
CA GLU A 197 2.30 -4.93 -32.49
C GLU A 197 1.95 -5.58 -33.85
N ASN A 198 0.67 -5.95 -34.08
CA ASN A 198 0.27 -6.56 -35.37
C ASN A 198 -0.96 -5.94 -36.02
N VAL A 199 -1.28 -4.67 -35.78
CA VAL A 199 -2.27 -3.95 -36.60
C VAL A 199 -1.64 -2.65 -37.09
N GLY A 200 -1.39 -2.61 -38.43
CA GLY A 200 -0.89 -1.55 -39.29
C GLY A 200 -1.10 -0.12 -38.79
N GLY A 201 -0.14 0.39 -38.08
CA GLY A 201 0.08 1.79 -37.76
C GLY A 201 1.51 2.14 -38.16
N GLU A 202 1.68 3.23 -38.85
CA GLU A 202 2.88 3.79 -39.47
C GLU A 202 4.20 3.35 -38.79
N THR A 203 5.02 2.66 -39.58
CA THR A 203 6.40 2.31 -39.19
C THR A 203 7.13 3.58 -38.70
N PRO A 204 7.75 3.55 -37.52
CA PRO A 204 8.66 4.62 -37.13
C PRO A 204 9.72 4.79 -38.21
N PRO A 205 10.27 6.01 -38.41
CA PRO A 205 11.31 6.23 -39.41
C PRO A 205 12.40 5.16 -39.28
N GLU A 206 12.86 4.59 -40.35
CA GLU A 206 13.81 3.48 -40.44
C GLU A 206 15.10 3.71 -39.59
N GLU A 207 15.43 4.96 -39.31
CA GLU A 207 16.60 5.38 -38.55
C GLU A 207 16.65 4.87 -37.07
N ASN A 208 15.51 4.51 -36.46
CA ASN A 208 15.47 4.11 -35.04
C ASN A 208 15.03 2.65 -34.79
N ALA A 209 14.73 1.90 -35.85
CA ALA A 209 14.18 0.54 -35.73
C ALA A 209 15.18 -0.44 -35.05
N ASP A 210 16.46 -0.28 -35.31
CA ASP A 210 17.48 -1.14 -34.71
C ASP A 210 17.73 -0.82 -33.23
N GLU A 211 17.62 0.43 -32.81
CA GLU A 211 17.69 0.86 -31.42
C GLU A 211 16.49 0.36 -30.62
N ILE A 212 15.28 0.45 -31.18
CA ILE A 212 14.06 -0.08 -30.56
C ILE A 212 14.18 -1.59 -30.35
N LYS A 213 14.60 -2.34 -31.37
CA LYS A 213 14.85 -3.79 -31.25
C LYS A 213 15.91 -4.14 -30.20
N ALA A 214 16.96 -3.33 -30.11
CA ALA A 214 18.01 -3.51 -29.10
C ALA A 214 17.45 -3.30 -27.69
N MET A 215 16.65 -2.24 -27.44
CA MET A 215 15.98 -1.97 -26.17
C MET A 215 15.01 -3.09 -25.78
N GLU A 216 14.18 -3.57 -26.69
CA GLU A 216 13.27 -4.70 -26.45
C GLU A 216 14.03 -5.98 -26.10
N SER A 217 15.17 -6.24 -26.77
CA SER A 217 16.03 -7.38 -26.47
C SER A 217 16.61 -7.30 -25.06
N ILE A 218 17.01 -6.10 -24.61
CA ILE A 218 17.51 -5.85 -23.26
C ILE A 218 16.40 -6.11 -22.23
N LEU A 219 15.18 -5.58 -22.45
CA LEU A 219 14.05 -5.79 -21.54
C LEU A 219 13.64 -7.27 -21.44
N LYS A 220 13.65 -8.00 -22.56
CA LYS A 220 13.44 -9.46 -22.58
C LYS A 220 14.54 -10.21 -21.80
N GLY A 221 15.78 -9.75 -21.94
CA GLY A 221 16.93 -10.29 -21.20
C GLY A 221 16.78 -10.13 -19.68
N ILE A 222 16.38 -8.94 -19.23
CA ILE A 222 16.13 -8.64 -17.82
C ILE A 222 14.99 -9.52 -17.27
N ALA A 223 13.88 -9.66 -18.01
CA ALA A 223 12.77 -10.52 -17.61
C ALA A 223 13.18 -11.98 -17.48
N THR A 224 14.02 -12.47 -18.40
CA THR A 224 14.57 -13.83 -18.36
C THR A 224 15.51 -14.03 -17.18
N LEU A 225 16.36 -13.04 -16.90
CA LEU A 225 17.26 -13.05 -15.74
C LEU A 225 16.48 -13.06 -14.42
N ASN A 226 15.47 -12.22 -14.29
CA ASN A 226 14.56 -12.20 -13.13
C ASN A 226 13.88 -13.57 -12.90
N LYS A 227 13.49 -14.24 -13.99
CA LYS A 227 12.90 -15.59 -13.89
C LYS A 227 13.92 -16.62 -13.39
N LYS A 228 15.18 -16.51 -13.82
CA LYS A 228 16.25 -17.41 -13.36
C LYS A 228 16.66 -17.11 -11.91
N LEU A 229 16.68 -15.83 -11.52
CA LEU A 229 17.02 -15.41 -10.15
C LEU A 229 15.95 -15.78 -9.12
N LYS A 230 14.71 -16.06 -9.53
CA LYS A 230 13.66 -16.54 -8.60
C LYS A 230 14.00 -17.89 -7.95
N ASN A 231 14.85 -18.68 -8.59
CA ASN A 231 15.22 -20.01 -8.11
C ASN A 231 16.66 -20.02 -7.55
N TYR A 232 17.29 -18.85 -7.29
CA TYR A 232 18.69 -18.82 -6.87
C TYR A 232 18.88 -19.39 -5.45
N ASP A 233 17.85 -19.32 -4.58
CA ASP A 233 17.88 -19.88 -3.22
C ASP A 233 18.02 -21.41 -3.20
N GLU A 234 17.70 -22.08 -4.31
CA GLU A 234 17.84 -23.53 -4.48
C GLU A 234 19.26 -23.94 -4.93
N LEU A 235 20.13 -22.96 -5.23
CA LEU A 235 21.47 -23.21 -5.74
C LEU A 235 22.48 -23.32 -4.60
N ASP A 236 23.28 -24.37 -4.61
CA ASP A 236 24.42 -24.55 -3.69
C ASP A 236 25.65 -23.81 -4.20
N PHE A 237 25.84 -22.58 -3.71
CA PHE A 237 27.01 -21.75 -4.07
C PHE A 237 28.33 -22.24 -3.50
N ASN A 238 28.35 -23.18 -2.55
CA ASN A 238 29.57 -23.80 -2.04
C ASN A 238 30.25 -24.68 -3.09
N LEU A 239 29.56 -25.04 -4.16
CA LEU A 239 30.12 -25.76 -5.30
C LEU A 239 30.99 -24.88 -6.22
N LEU A 240 30.98 -23.56 -6.02
CA LEU A 240 31.75 -22.61 -6.82
C LEU A 240 33.12 -22.38 -6.21
N ASP A 241 34.17 -22.31 -7.08
CA ASP A 241 35.48 -21.87 -6.66
C ASP A 241 35.52 -20.34 -6.38
N ILE A 242 36.48 -19.89 -5.55
CA ILE A 242 36.62 -18.49 -5.13
C ILE A 242 36.76 -17.55 -6.35
N LYS A 243 37.35 -17.97 -7.44
CA LYS A 243 37.54 -17.16 -8.65
C LYS A 243 36.19 -16.90 -9.32
N LYS A 244 35.31 -17.90 -9.43
CA LYS A 244 33.95 -17.75 -9.98
C LYS A 244 33.07 -16.91 -9.08
N ILE A 245 33.17 -17.07 -7.75
CA ILE A 245 32.48 -16.25 -6.78
C ILE A 245 32.86 -14.78 -6.93
N ASN A 246 34.14 -14.45 -6.98
CA ASN A 246 34.60 -13.07 -7.14
C ASN A 246 34.21 -12.47 -8.49
N THR A 247 34.27 -13.25 -9.58
CA THR A 247 33.78 -12.81 -10.90
C THR A 247 32.26 -12.52 -10.82
N GLY A 248 31.47 -13.41 -10.21
CA GLY A 248 30.05 -13.23 -10.03
C GLY A 248 29.70 -11.99 -9.22
N ILE A 249 30.47 -11.66 -8.17
CA ILE A 249 30.27 -10.42 -7.38
C ILE A 249 30.53 -9.18 -8.23
N ILE A 250 31.56 -9.17 -9.06
CA ILE A 250 31.89 -8.03 -9.93
C ILE A 250 30.78 -7.84 -10.97
N GLU A 251 30.44 -8.91 -11.68
CA GLU A 251 29.38 -8.88 -12.72
C GLU A 251 28.02 -8.48 -12.17
N SER A 252 27.64 -8.98 -10.97
CA SER A 252 26.37 -8.59 -10.35
C SER A 252 26.32 -7.12 -9.96
N LYS A 253 27.44 -6.53 -9.49
CA LYS A 253 27.53 -5.09 -9.21
C LYS A 253 27.43 -4.24 -10.48
N LEU A 254 28.09 -4.65 -11.56
CA LEU A 254 27.99 -3.98 -12.85
C LEU A 254 26.58 -4.04 -13.43
N LEU A 255 25.93 -5.20 -13.31
CA LEU A 255 24.56 -5.39 -13.74
C LEU A 255 23.58 -4.52 -12.94
N MET A 256 23.73 -4.47 -11.60
CA MET A 256 22.90 -3.60 -10.75
C MET A 256 23.01 -2.13 -11.16
N ASN A 257 24.23 -1.62 -11.35
CA ASN A 257 24.43 -0.23 -11.79
C ASN A 257 23.79 0.05 -13.17
N SER A 258 23.82 -0.93 -14.08
CA SER A 258 23.22 -0.79 -15.41
C SER A 258 21.70 -0.83 -15.36
N ILE A 259 21.11 -1.67 -14.51
CA ILE A 259 19.67 -1.77 -14.30
C ILE A 259 19.15 -0.47 -13.65
N GLU A 260 19.87 0.08 -12.68
CA GLU A 260 19.51 1.32 -11.99
C GLU A 260 19.45 2.50 -12.98
N LYS A 261 20.50 2.66 -13.81
CA LYS A 261 20.51 3.68 -14.88
C LYS A 261 19.35 3.53 -15.88
N LEU A 262 19.03 2.29 -16.28
CA LEU A 262 17.92 2.02 -17.18
C LEU A 262 16.59 2.34 -16.51
N SER A 263 16.42 2.01 -15.23
CA SER A 263 15.22 2.33 -14.45
C SER A 263 14.98 3.84 -14.36
N ASP A 264 16.04 4.60 -14.08
CA ASP A 264 15.98 6.07 -13.99
C ASP A 264 15.57 6.70 -15.33
N GLU A 265 16.10 6.19 -16.45
CA GLU A 265 15.77 6.69 -17.79
C GLU A 265 14.32 6.34 -18.16
N LEU A 266 13.85 5.13 -17.88
CA LEU A 266 12.46 4.74 -18.09
C LEU A 266 11.48 5.57 -17.26
N GLN A 267 11.82 5.90 -16.01
CA GLN A 267 11.02 6.78 -15.18
C GLN A 267 10.96 8.20 -15.75
N ARG A 268 12.09 8.73 -16.21
CA ARG A 268 12.17 10.04 -16.86
C ARG A 268 11.30 10.10 -18.12
N LEU A 269 11.34 9.07 -18.95
CA LEU A 269 10.52 9.01 -20.18
C LEU A 269 9.01 8.87 -19.85
N SER A 270 8.68 8.15 -18.79
CA SER A 270 7.29 7.99 -18.33
C SER A 270 6.71 9.29 -17.73
N SER A 271 7.56 10.15 -17.14
CA SER A 271 7.15 11.43 -16.56
C SER A 271 6.99 12.55 -17.60
N ASN A 272 7.49 12.36 -18.83
CA ASN A 272 7.43 13.33 -19.93
C ASN A 272 6.33 13.01 -20.96
N LYS A 273 5.55 11.96 -20.74
CA LYS A 273 4.34 11.61 -21.50
C LYS A 273 3.09 11.87 -20.67
#